data_a7eb4f2ac9be1a0a5923eecb5937e5c8
#
_entry.id   a7eb4f2ac9be1a0a5923eecb5937e5c8
#
_cell.length_a   1.000
_cell.length_b   1.000
_cell.length_c   1.000
_cell.angle_alpha   90.00
_cell.angle_beta   90.00
_cell.angle_gamma   90.00
#
_symmetry.space_group_name_H-M   'P 1'
#
loop_
_entity.id
_entity.type
_entity.pdbx_description
1 polymer ?
#
loop_
_entity_poly.entity_id
_entity_poly.type
_entity_poly.pdbx_seq_one_letter_code
_entity_poly.pdbx_strand_id
1 'polypeptide(L)'
;MVQTFSVSLSGTTGEGSTVRRNMAHEDLLARTEFFADAPVAVLAPIAAAGREQHLIRGDVLFHEGDIADSLHLVLRGRLAIAIANPIDHRETVVALMEPGDLLGEMAMLDGGPRSAMARALEPSAVLTIPFEPVMDAFRGDPSLLWGVTRLLAQRLRVADEALADSVFLDVTGRTAKRLLELSEGVDDFILPVTQEQLAGMVGASRERVNKAIASFIRLGWIDQHERKYTILKRDSLDIRAR
;
A
#
# COMPACT_ATOMS: atom_id res chain seq x y z
N MET A 1 -55.90 15.41 28.93
CA MET A 1 -56.15 14.86 27.63
C MET A 1 -55.05 15.35 26.71
N VAL A 2 -53.94 14.59 26.61
CA VAL A 2 -52.76 14.94 25.85
C VAL A 2 -52.65 13.91 24.70
N GLN A 3 -52.86 14.39 23.45
CA GLN A 3 -52.74 13.56 22.26
C GLN A 3 -51.26 13.42 21.87
N THR A 4 -50.79 12.19 21.92
CA THR A 4 -49.47 11.79 21.42
C THR A 4 -49.56 11.58 19.91
N PHE A 5 -48.87 12.43 19.13
CA PHE A 5 -48.65 12.19 17.68
C PHE A 5 -47.49 11.24 17.52
N SER A 6 -47.80 10.03 17.07
CA SER A 6 -46.82 9.06 16.58
C SER A 6 -46.50 9.36 15.14
N VAL A 7 -45.27 9.85 14.84
CA VAL A 7 -44.78 10.00 13.48
C VAL A 7 -44.05 8.71 13.12
N SER A 8 -44.65 7.96 12.20
CA SER A 8 -44.06 6.81 11.53
C SER A 8 -42.98 7.28 10.55
N LEU A 9 -41.72 7.01 10.84
CA LEU A 9 -40.63 7.15 9.90
C LEU A 9 -40.45 5.83 9.14
N SER A 10 -41.13 5.72 8.00
CA SER A 10 -40.89 4.65 7.03
C SER A 10 -39.90 5.12 5.95
N GLY A 11 -38.77 4.42 5.89
CA GLY A 11 -38.08 4.05 4.67
C GLY A 11 -37.48 5.14 3.78
N THR A 12 -36.19 5.46 4.00
CA THR A 12 -35.27 5.85 2.91
C THR A 12 -33.79 5.84 3.39
N THR A 13 -33.31 4.72 3.92
CA THR A 13 -31.94 4.63 4.47
C THR A 13 -30.94 3.91 3.54
N GLY A 14 -31.36 3.32 2.44
CA GLY A 14 -30.48 2.55 1.55
C GLY A 14 -29.81 3.40 0.45
N GLU A 15 -30.57 4.18 -0.30
CA GLU A 15 -30.04 4.90 -1.48
C GLU A 15 -29.12 6.07 -1.12
N GLY A 16 -29.47 6.86 -0.12
CA GLY A 16 -28.63 7.98 0.32
C GLY A 16 -27.28 7.56 0.90
N SER A 17 -27.20 6.38 1.54
CA SER A 17 -25.96 5.81 2.03
C SER A 17 -25.06 5.32 0.90
N THR A 18 -25.64 4.65 -0.11
CA THR A 18 -24.92 4.15 -1.29
C THR A 18 -24.39 5.30 -2.14
N VAL A 19 -25.20 6.34 -2.39
CA VAL A 19 -24.76 7.52 -3.17
C VAL A 19 -23.60 8.25 -2.47
N ARG A 20 -23.69 8.48 -1.16
CA ARG A 20 -22.59 9.12 -0.41
C ARG A 20 -21.32 8.27 -0.41
N ARG A 21 -21.43 6.94 -0.32
CA ARG A 21 -20.29 6.02 -0.36
C ARG A 21 -19.63 6.06 -1.74
N ASN A 22 -20.39 6.02 -2.82
CA ASN A 22 -19.85 6.07 -4.19
C ASN A 22 -19.11 7.40 -4.43
N MET A 23 -19.66 8.55 -4.02
CA MET A 23 -18.96 9.84 -4.11
C MET A 23 -17.64 9.85 -3.34
N ALA A 24 -17.58 9.21 -2.16
CA ALA A 24 -16.32 9.07 -1.41
C ALA A 24 -15.30 8.17 -2.16
N HIS A 25 -15.74 7.12 -2.85
CA HIS A 25 -14.88 6.25 -3.65
C HIS A 25 -14.39 6.96 -4.92
N GLU A 26 -15.22 7.75 -5.59
CA GLU A 26 -14.84 8.59 -6.74
C GLU A 26 -13.74 9.56 -6.37
N ASP A 27 -13.89 10.27 -5.23
CA ASP A 27 -12.88 11.20 -4.72
C ASP A 27 -11.55 10.51 -4.39
N LEU A 28 -11.60 9.29 -3.86
CA LEU A 28 -10.40 8.51 -3.58
C LEU A 28 -9.73 8.03 -4.88
N LEU A 29 -10.50 7.54 -5.85
CA LEU A 29 -9.98 7.15 -7.17
C LEU A 29 -9.32 8.33 -7.88
N ALA A 30 -9.95 9.51 -7.85
CA ALA A 30 -9.42 10.73 -8.47
C ALA A 30 -8.07 11.18 -7.88
N ARG A 31 -7.77 10.80 -6.65
CA ARG A 31 -6.49 11.11 -5.97
C ARG A 31 -5.38 10.12 -6.29
N THR A 32 -5.71 8.97 -6.85
CA THR A 32 -4.69 7.99 -7.25
C THR A 32 -3.92 8.50 -8.47
N GLU A 33 -2.62 8.23 -8.53
CA GLU A 33 -1.82 8.56 -9.71
C GLU A 33 -2.33 7.85 -10.97
N PHE A 34 -2.89 6.66 -10.79
CA PHE A 34 -3.46 5.85 -11.85
C PHE A 34 -4.59 6.54 -12.59
N PHE A 35 -5.43 7.31 -11.87
CA PHE A 35 -6.58 8.03 -12.41
C PHE A 35 -6.42 9.56 -12.36
N ALA A 36 -5.20 10.08 -12.17
CA ALA A 36 -4.95 11.51 -11.90
C ALA A 36 -5.57 12.48 -12.92
N ASP A 37 -5.71 12.06 -14.17
CA ASP A 37 -6.26 12.89 -15.25
C ASP A 37 -7.69 12.46 -15.65
N ALA A 38 -8.29 11.52 -14.93
CA ALA A 38 -9.60 11.00 -15.28
C ALA A 38 -10.73 11.97 -14.84
N PRO A 39 -11.64 12.37 -15.75
CA PRO A 39 -12.81 13.14 -15.38
C PRO A 39 -13.71 12.36 -14.40
N VAL A 40 -14.38 13.06 -13.49
CA VAL A 40 -15.29 12.45 -12.51
C VAL A 40 -16.36 11.58 -13.20
N ALA A 41 -16.85 12.00 -14.37
CA ALA A 41 -17.81 11.22 -15.16
C ALA A 41 -17.29 9.83 -15.57
N VAL A 42 -15.98 9.65 -15.70
CA VAL A 42 -15.33 8.37 -16.00
C VAL A 42 -15.17 7.55 -14.71
N LEU A 43 -14.91 8.20 -13.58
CA LEU A 43 -14.69 7.52 -12.30
C LEU A 43 -15.98 7.00 -11.67
N ALA A 44 -17.11 7.67 -11.90
CA ALA A 44 -18.40 7.29 -11.31
C ALA A 44 -18.81 5.83 -11.62
N PRO A 45 -18.81 5.35 -12.88
CA PRO A 45 -19.14 3.95 -13.16
C PRO A 45 -18.09 2.97 -12.59
N ILE A 46 -16.82 3.34 -12.54
CA ILE A 46 -15.74 2.54 -11.95
C ILE A 46 -15.96 2.39 -10.44
N ALA A 47 -16.23 3.50 -9.74
CA ALA A 47 -16.53 3.49 -8.30
C ALA A 47 -17.80 2.68 -7.98
N ALA A 48 -18.84 2.82 -8.81
CA ALA A 48 -20.11 2.10 -8.64
C ALA A 48 -19.98 0.58 -8.82
N ALA A 49 -19.04 0.12 -9.65
CA ALA A 49 -18.76 -1.30 -9.85
C ALA A 49 -17.91 -1.89 -8.70
N GLY A 50 -17.26 -1.03 -7.89
CA GLY A 50 -16.42 -1.43 -6.78
C GLY A 50 -17.22 -2.03 -5.61
N ARG A 51 -16.59 -2.98 -4.92
CA ARG A 51 -17.13 -3.63 -3.71
C ARG A 51 -16.13 -3.51 -2.58
N GLU A 52 -16.58 -3.03 -1.41
CA GLU A 52 -15.73 -3.02 -0.22
C GLU A 52 -15.52 -4.43 0.31
N GLN A 53 -14.26 -4.75 0.59
CA GLN A 53 -13.84 -5.96 1.28
C GLN A 53 -13.09 -5.58 2.55
N HIS A 54 -13.47 -6.20 3.67
CA HIS A 54 -12.81 -6.01 4.95
C HIS A 54 -11.86 -7.18 5.21
N LEU A 55 -10.68 -6.84 5.71
CA LEU A 55 -9.60 -7.77 6.00
C LEU A 55 -9.20 -7.62 7.47
N ILE A 56 -9.04 -8.72 8.17
CA ILE A 56 -8.37 -8.71 9.47
C ILE A 56 -6.86 -8.86 9.28
N ARG A 57 -6.09 -8.58 10.31
CA ARG A 57 -4.64 -8.73 10.26
C ARG A 57 -4.25 -10.17 9.89
N GLY A 58 -3.41 -10.31 8.88
CA GLY A 58 -2.92 -11.57 8.35
C GLY A 58 -3.71 -12.12 7.18
N ASP A 59 -4.92 -11.60 6.90
CA ASP A 59 -5.69 -12.02 5.74
C ASP A 59 -4.93 -11.73 4.45
N VAL A 60 -4.98 -12.68 3.53
CA VAL A 60 -4.42 -12.56 2.18
C VAL A 60 -5.53 -12.11 1.24
N LEU A 61 -5.29 -10.98 0.56
CA LEU A 61 -6.19 -10.45 -0.45
C LEU A 61 -6.11 -11.26 -1.75
N PHE A 62 -4.88 -11.59 -2.17
CA PHE A 62 -4.56 -12.49 -3.27
C PHE A 62 -3.13 -13.02 -3.12
N HIS A 63 -2.85 -14.18 -3.70
CA HIS A 63 -1.53 -14.80 -3.75
C HIS A 63 -0.81 -14.46 -5.07
N GLU A 64 0.53 -14.54 -5.04
CA GLU A 64 1.34 -14.55 -6.25
C GLU A 64 0.92 -15.73 -7.15
N GLY A 65 0.77 -15.47 -8.45
CA GLY A 65 0.33 -16.46 -9.43
C GLY A 65 -1.19 -16.61 -9.57
N ASP A 66 -2.00 -16.00 -8.70
CA ASP A 66 -3.47 -16.04 -8.85
C ASP A 66 -3.91 -15.38 -10.16
N ILE A 67 -4.98 -15.92 -10.76
CA ILE A 67 -5.66 -15.26 -11.87
C ILE A 67 -6.25 -13.94 -11.38
N ALA A 68 -6.02 -12.87 -12.12
CA ALA A 68 -6.46 -11.54 -11.76
C ALA A 68 -7.61 -11.06 -12.63
N ASP A 69 -8.63 -10.47 -12.00
CA ASP A 69 -9.81 -9.90 -12.62
C ASP A 69 -10.18 -8.51 -12.08
N SER A 70 -9.43 -8.01 -11.10
CA SER A 70 -9.77 -6.81 -10.34
C SER A 70 -8.56 -6.01 -9.91
N LEU A 71 -8.76 -4.68 -9.79
CA LEU A 71 -7.91 -3.74 -9.05
C LEU A 71 -8.39 -3.63 -7.61
N HIS A 72 -7.51 -3.16 -6.73
CA HIS A 72 -7.86 -2.89 -5.35
C HIS A 72 -7.34 -1.52 -4.93
N LEU A 73 -8.23 -0.68 -4.39
CA LEU A 73 -7.88 0.61 -3.78
C LEU A 73 -7.92 0.45 -2.26
N VAL A 74 -6.85 0.80 -1.57
CA VAL A 74 -6.82 0.76 -0.11
C VAL A 74 -7.67 1.92 0.43
N LEU A 75 -8.70 1.60 1.21
CA LEU A 75 -9.58 2.59 1.84
C LEU A 75 -9.11 2.94 3.25
N ARG A 76 -8.59 1.95 3.97
CA ARG A 76 -8.04 2.10 5.32
C ARG A 76 -7.13 0.93 5.67
N GLY A 77 -6.29 1.14 6.70
CA GLY A 77 -5.33 0.14 7.16
C GLY A 77 -4.11 0.09 6.26
N ARG A 78 -3.37 -1.01 6.30
CA ARG A 78 -2.12 -1.17 5.57
C ARG A 78 -1.97 -2.60 5.06
N LEU A 79 -1.54 -2.74 3.79
CA LEU A 79 -1.23 -4.03 3.18
C LEU A 79 0.27 -4.12 2.89
N ALA A 80 0.82 -5.32 3.00
CA ALA A 80 2.15 -5.64 2.49
C ALA A 80 2.03 -6.32 1.14
N ILE A 81 2.80 -5.86 0.17
CA ILE A 81 3.07 -6.58 -1.07
C ILE A 81 4.33 -7.39 -0.84
N ALA A 82 4.24 -8.70 -1.01
CA ALA A 82 5.34 -9.61 -0.73
C ALA A 82 5.55 -10.60 -1.86
N ILE A 83 6.80 -10.92 -2.11
CA ILE A 83 7.25 -11.95 -3.05
C ILE A 83 7.88 -13.07 -2.25
N ALA A 84 7.51 -14.32 -2.57
CA ALA A 84 8.11 -15.49 -1.95
C ALA A 84 9.38 -15.91 -2.69
N ASN A 85 10.43 -16.19 -1.92
CA ASN A 85 11.63 -16.83 -2.48
C ASN A 85 11.27 -18.26 -2.92
N PRO A 86 11.51 -18.65 -4.19
CA PRO A 86 11.11 -19.95 -4.70
C PRO A 86 11.86 -21.14 -4.07
N ILE A 87 12.99 -20.87 -3.37
CA ILE A 87 13.84 -21.92 -2.81
C ILE A 87 13.48 -22.23 -1.35
N ASP A 88 13.37 -21.18 -0.52
CA ASP A 88 13.18 -21.31 0.93
C ASP A 88 11.82 -20.78 1.42
N HIS A 89 10.96 -20.34 0.49
CA HIS A 89 9.63 -19.78 0.74
C HIS A 89 9.60 -18.57 1.70
N ARG A 90 10.75 -17.94 1.92
CA ARG A 90 10.78 -16.70 2.71
C ARG A 90 10.13 -15.58 1.92
N GLU A 91 9.26 -14.87 2.59
CA GLU A 91 8.59 -13.70 2.02
C GLU A 91 9.44 -12.46 2.20
N THR A 92 9.58 -11.70 1.12
CA THR A 92 10.19 -10.36 1.13
C THR A 92 9.11 -9.34 0.86
N VAL A 93 8.91 -8.40 1.79
CA VAL A 93 8.01 -7.26 1.59
C VAL A 93 8.71 -6.28 0.65
N VAL A 94 8.11 -6.07 -0.52
CA VAL A 94 8.66 -5.19 -1.56
C VAL A 94 7.99 -3.81 -1.57
N ALA A 95 6.74 -3.72 -1.05
CA ALA A 95 6.03 -2.45 -0.89
C ALA A 95 5.03 -2.52 0.26
N LEU A 96 4.73 -1.36 0.83
CA LEU A 96 3.61 -1.15 1.74
C LEU A 96 2.57 -0.31 1.00
N MET A 97 1.31 -0.71 1.12
CA MET A 97 0.18 -0.02 0.51
C MET A 97 -0.67 0.60 1.60
N GLU A 98 -0.94 1.89 1.49
CA GLU A 98 -1.63 2.72 2.46
C GLU A 98 -2.94 3.29 1.87
N PRO A 99 -3.80 3.96 2.66
CA PRO A 99 -5.03 4.54 2.15
C PRO A 99 -4.77 5.49 0.97
N GLY A 100 -5.45 5.22 -0.16
CA GLY A 100 -5.26 5.93 -1.42
C GLY A 100 -4.37 5.20 -2.43
N ASP A 101 -3.64 4.17 -2.02
CA ASP A 101 -2.83 3.37 -2.95
C ASP A 101 -3.70 2.37 -3.72
N LEU A 102 -3.38 2.22 -5.01
CA LEU A 102 -4.00 1.26 -5.90
C LEU A 102 -3.03 0.14 -6.25
N LEU A 103 -3.51 -1.10 -6.22
CA LEU A 103 -2.72 -2.30 -6.50
C LEU A 103 -3.46 -3.27 -7.42
N GLY A 104 -2.68 -4.16 -8.06
CA GLY A 104 -3.19 -5.20 -8.96
C GLY A 104 -3.28 -4.76 -10.42
N GLU A 105 -2.79 -3.59 -10.76
CA GLU A 105 -2.80 -2.99 -12.10
C GLU A 105 -1.90 -3.74 -13.09
N MET A 106 -0.80 -4.36 -12.64
CA MET A 106 0.15 -5.05 -13.53
C MET A 106 -0.56 -6.14 -14.33
N ALA A 107 -1.30 -7.00 -13.65
CA ALA A 107 -2.07 -8.08 -14.28
C ALA A 107 -3.14 -7.57 -15.26
N MET A 108 -3.72 -6.39 -15.01
CA MET A 108 -4.66 -5.76 -15.95
C MET A 108 -3.96 -5.26 -17.21
N LEU A 109 -2.74 -4.76 -17.08
CA LEU A 109 -2.00 -4.12 -18.17
C LEU A 109 -1.30 -5.14 -19.07
N ASP A 110 -0.74 -6.21 -18.49
CA ASP A 110 0.04 -7.23 -19.23
C ASP A 110 -0.72 -8.54 -19.48
N GLY A 111 -1.91 -8.69 -18.88
CA GLY A 111 -2.70 -9.92 -18.97
C GLY A 111 -2.12 -11.10 -18.20
N GLY A 112 -1.11 -10.86 -17.36
CA GLY A 112 -0.46 -11.88 -16.53
C GLY A 112 -1.22 -12.21 -15.25
N PRO A 113 -0.74 -13.16 -14.46
CA PRO A 113 -1.23 -13.43 -13.12
C PRO A 113 -0.77 -12.35 -12.12
N ARG A 114 -1.22 -12.44 -10.86
CA ARG A 114 -0.71 -11.58 -9.79
C ARG A 114 0.82 -11.76 -9.65
N SER A 115 1.55 -10.68 -9.72
CA SER A 115 3.03 -10.68 -9.67
C SER A 115 3.59 -10.82 -8.26
N ALA A 116 2.75 -10.65 -7.24
CA ALA A 116 3.12 -10.72 -5.83
C ALA A 116 1.87 -11.05 -4.98
N MET A 117 2.07 -11.41 -3.73
CA MET A 117 1.01 -11.58 -2.74
C MET A 117 0.69 -10.24 -2.08
N ALA A 118 -0.60 -9.98 -1.78
CA ALA A 118 -1.04 -8.87 -0.95
C ALA A 118 -1.67 -9.37 0.34
N ARG A 119 -1.17 -8.89 1.50
CA ARG A 119 -1.63 -9.32 2.83
C ARG A 119 -1.84 -8.14 3.78
N ALA A 120 -2.91 -8.17 4.56
CA ALA A 120 -3.22 -7.15 5.55
C ALA A 120 -2.27 -7.21 6.75
N LEU A 121 -1.64 -6.08 7.11
CA LEU A 121 -0.78 -5.94 8.29
C LEU A 121 -1.55 -5.55 9.55
N GLU A 122 -2.75 -5.04 9.37
CA GLU A 122 -3.68 -4.57 10.40
C GLU A 122 -5.12 -4.67 9.86
N PRO A 123 -6.16 -4.42 10.67
CA PRO A 123 -7.54 -4.37 10.17
C PRO A 123 -7.65 -3.33 9.05
N SER A 124 -7.96 -3.81 7.85
CA SER A 124 -7.93 -3.03 6.60
C SER A 124 -9.25 -3.11 5.86
N ALA A 125 -9.48 -2.19 4.96
CA ALA A 125 -10.57 -2.25 3.99
C ALA A 125 -10.04 -1.83 2.62
N VAL A 126 -10.48 -2.55 1.59
CA VAL A 126 -10.16 -2.27 0.19
C VAL A 126 -11.42 -2.16 -0.63
N LEU A 127 -11.38 -1.34 -1.67
CA LEU A 127 -12.38 -1.33 -2.74
C LEU A 127 -11.87 -2.22 -3.86
N THR A 128 -12.51 -3.36 -4.07
CA THR A 128 -12.22 -4.29 -5.16
C THR A 128 -13.01 -3.88 -6.39
N ILE A 129 -12.33 -3.55 -7.47
CA ILE A 129 -12.87 -2.97 -8.70
C ILE A 129 -12.60 -3.93 -9.85
N PRO A 130 -13.63 -4.48 -10.54
CA PRO A 130 -13.42 -5.31 -11.72
C PRO A 130 -12.61 -4.58 -12.80
N PHE A 131 -11.82 -5.31 -13.60
CA PHE A 131 -11.03 -4.72 -14.68
C PHE A 131 -11.88 -4.10 -15.78
N GLU A 132 -13.05 -4.69 -16.08
CA GLU A 132 -13.86 -4.33 -17.26
C GLU A 132 -14.25 -2.84 -17.30
N PRO A 133 -14.83 -2.19 -16.27
CA PRO A 133 -15.13 -0.77 -16.29
C PRO A 133 -13.92 0.13 -16.51
N VAL A 134 -12.76 -0.28 -16.00
CA VAL A 134 -11.49 0.47 -16.15
C VAL A 134 -10.98 0.35 -17.59
N MET A 135 -11.01 -0.87 -18.13
CA MET A 135 -10.61 -1.13 -19.51
C MET A 135 -11.53 -0.41 -20.51
N ASP A 136 -12.83 -0.35 -20.22
CA ASP A 136 -13.79 0.39 -21.07
C ASP A 136 -13.51 1.90 -21.03
N ALA A 137 -13.16 2.45 -19.87
CA ALA A 137 -12.74 3.84 -19.76
C ALA A 137 -11.50 4.12 -20.61
N PHE A 138 -10.48 3.26 -20.59
CA PHE A 138 -9.27 3.40 -21.42
C PHE A 138 -9.54 3.24 -22.92
N ARG A 139 -10.48 2.36 -23.30
CA ARG A 139 -10.92 2.25 -24.72
C ARG A 139 -11.66 3.50 -25.19
N GLY A 140 -12.45 4.11 -24.29
CA GLY A 140 -13.19 5.35 -24.58
C GLY A 140 -12.29 6.58 -24.65
N ASP A 141 -11.29 6.67 -23.80
CA ASP A 141 -10.32 7.75 -23.75
C ASP A 141 -8.89 7.23 -23.49
N PRO A 142 -8.12 6.94 -24.55
CA PRO A 142 -6.75 6.46 -24.41
C PRO A 142 -5.80 7.45 -23.73
N SER A 143 -6.16 8.74 -23.61
CA SER A 143 -5.32 9.73 -22.92
C SER A 143 -5.18 9.43 -21.41
N LEU A 144 -6.13 8.69 -20.83
CA LEU A 144 -6.05 8.23 -19.43
C LEU A 144 -4.84 7.32 -19.16
N LEU A 145 -4.29 6.67 -20.19
CA LEU A 145 -3.08 5.85 -20.08
C LEU A 145 -1.83 6.65 -19.69
N TRP A 146 -1.86 7.98 -19.81
CA TRP A 146 -0.75 8.81 -19.31
C TRP A 146 -0.60 8.76 -17.80
N GLY A 147 -1.70 8.67 -17.04
CA GLY A 147 -1.68 8.45 -15.59
C GLY A 147 -1.00 7.12 -15.24
N VAL A 148 -1.41 6.05 -15.94
CA VAL A 148 -0.78 4.72 -15.81
C VAL A 148 0.71 4.77 -16.13
N THR A 149 1.09 5.44 -17.22
CA THR A 149 2.49 5.56 -17.64
C THR A 149 3.35 6.29 -16.59
N ARG A 150 2.81 7.35 -15.96
CA ARG A 150 3.50 8.05 -14.87
C ARG A 150 3.69 7.15 -13.65
N LEU A 151 2.64 6.44 -13.24
CA LEU A 151 2.71 5.49 -12.13
C LEU A 151 3.78 4.42 -12.37
N LEU A 152 3.80 3.82 -13.57
CA LEU A 152 4.80 2.81 -13.92
C LEU A 152 6.22 3.39 -13.95
N ALA A 153 6.39 4.60 -14.46
CA ALA A 153 7.68 5.29 -14.46
C ALA A 153 8.19 5.59 -13.04
N GLN A 154 7.31 5.94 -12.11
CA GLN A 154 7.67 6.12 -10.70
C GLN A 154 8.05 4.79 -10.06
N ARG A 155 7.25 3.73 -10.25
CA ARG A 155 7.57 2.39 -9.73
C ARG A 155 8.89 1.86 -10.25
N LEU A 156 9.20 2.10 -11.52
CA LEU A 156 10.49 1.75 -12.12
C LEU A 156 11.63 2.49 -11.41
N ARG A 157 11.50 3.80 -11.17
CA ARG A 157 12.52 4.56 -10.42
C ARG A 157 12.76 4.00 -9.01
N VAL A 158 11.68 3.67 -8.28
CA VAL A 158 11.81 3.04 -6.95
C VAL A 158 12.51 1.69 -7.03
N ALA A 159 12.21 0.90 -8.06
CA ALA A 159 12.88 -0.39 -8.29
C ALA A 159 14.36 -0.21 -8.64
N ASP A 160 14.71 0.77 -9.48
CA ASP A 160 16.08 1.10 -9.84
C ASP A 160 16.88 1.57 -8.60
N GLU A 161 16.28 2.38 -7.73
CA GLU A 161 16.89 2.80 -6.46
C GLU A 161 17.12 1.62 -5.53
N ALA A 162 16.14 0.72 -5.39
CA ALA A 162 16.29 -0.49 -4.56
C ALA A 162 17.39 -1.42 -5.12
N LEU A 163 17.52 -1.52 -6.44
CA LEU A 163 18.61 -2.25 -7.08
C LEU A 163 19.97 -1.59 -6.79
N ALA A 164 20.08 -0.27 -6.94
CA ALA A 164 21.29 0.48 -6.63
C ALA A 164 21.68 0.29 -5.16
N ASP A 165 20.72 0.38 -4.22
CA ASP A 165 20.95 0.12 -2.80
C ASP A 165 21.48 -1.29 -2.55
N SER A 166 21.01 -2.28 -3.28
CA SER A 166 21.48 -3.66 -3.12
C SER A 166 22.92 -3.85 -3.57
N VAL A 167 23.37 -3.04 -4.52
CA VAL A 167 24.74 -3.09 -5.08
C VAL A 167 25.72 -2.24 -4.27
N PHE A 168 25.32 -1.03 -3.86
CA PHE A 168 26.24 -0.04 -3.28
C PHE A 168 26.21 0.01 -1.76
N LEU A 169 25.07 -0.35 -1.12
CA LEU A 169 24.98 -0.31 0.33
C LEU A 169 25.16 -1.69 0.95
N ASP A 170 25.91 -1.74 2.04
CA ASP A 170 25.93 -2.93 2.89
C ASP A 170 24.61 -3.05 3.69
N VAL A 171 24.45 -4.14 4.43
CA VAL A 171 23.23 -4.39 5.23
C VAL A 171 22.96 -3.26 6.22
N THR A 172 24.01 -2.67 6.81
CA THR A 172 23.86 -1.57 7.77
C THR A 172 23.32 -0.31 7.10
N GLY A 173 23.85 0.04 5.90
CA GLY A 173 23.35 1.17 5.10
C GLY A 173 21.89 0.98 4.67
N ARG A 174 21.56 -0.18 4.12
CA ARG A 174 20.17 -0.49 3.77
C ARG A 174 19.24 -0.47 4.97
N THR A 175 19.70 -0.93 6.15
CA THR A 175 18.91 -0.85 7.39
C THR A 175 18.65 0.59 7.80
N ALA A 176 19.67 1.48 7.73
CA ALA A 176 19.52 2.90 8.01
C ALA A 176 18.50 3.54 7.07
N LYS A 177 18.63 3.29 5.76
CA LYS A 177 17.71 3.81 4.73
C LYS A 177 16.27 3.37 4.99
N ARG A 178 16.03 2.07 5.24
CA ARG A 178 14.67 1.57 5.53
C ARG A 178 14.06 2.14 6.81
N LEU A 179 14.85 2.35 7.87
CA LEU A 179 14.34 3.01 9.07
C LEU A 179 13.95 4.47 8.82
N LEU A 180 14.74 5.20 8.03
CA LEU A 180 14.42 6.58 7.63
C LEU A 180 13.13 6.65 6.78
N GLU A 181 12.98 5.76 5.80
CA GLU A 181 11.77 5.65 4.99
C GLU A 181 10.53 5.36 5.84
N LEU A 182 10.61 4.33 6.72
CA LEU A 182 9.51 3.94 7.60
C LEU A 182 9.19 4.96 8.69
N SER A 183 10.10 5.91 8.94
CA SER A 183 9.85 7.02 9.87
C SER A 183 9.00 8.14 9.27
N GLU A 184 8.81 8.16 7.94
CA GLU A 184 8.02 9.19 7.23
C GLU A 184 8.42 10.63 7.62
N GLY A 185 9.70 10.83 7.93
CA GLY A 185 10.23 12.14 8.33
C GLY A 185 10.03 12.51 9.79
N VAL A 186 9.31 11.70 10.60
CA VAL A 186 9.18 11.94 12.04
C VAL A 186 10.26 11.17 12.81
N ASP A 187 10.66 11.69 13.98
CA ASP A 187 11.71 11.06 14.77
C ASP A 187 11.17 9.96 15.68
N ASP A 188 9.97 10.11 16.20
CA ASP A 188 9.29 9.12 17.05
C ASP A 188 8.24 8.36 16.23
N PHE A 189 8.43 7.06 16.01
CA PHE A 189 7.49 6.24 15.25
C PHE A 189 7.38 4.81 15.80
N ILE A 190 6.26 4.17 15.49
CA ILE A 190 6.07 2.75 15.73
C ILE A 190 6.38 2.01 14.44
N LEU A 191 7.32 1.06 14.50
CA LEU A 191 7.65 0.27 13.32
C LEU A 191 6.39 -0.43 12.77
N PRO A 192 5.95 -0.10 11.55
CA PRO A 192 4.68 -0.58 11.00
C PRO A 192 4.75 -2.06 10.59
N VAL A 193 5.95 -2.61 10.51
CA VAL A 193 6.25 -4.00 10.11
C VAL A 193 6.88 -4.78 11.25
N THR A 194 6.95 -6.10 11.13
CA THR A 194 7.69 -6.94 12.07
C THR A 194 9.19 -6.89 11.77
N GLN A 195 10.02 -7.32 12.72
CA GLN A 195 11.48 -7.44 12.51
C GLN A 195 11.84 -8.38 11.35
N GLU A 196 11.05 -9.43 11.14
CA GLU A 196 11.22 -10.34 10.00
C GLU A 196 10.91 -9.65 8.67
N GLN A 197 9.81 -8.90 8.63
CA GLN A 197 9.44 -8.12 7.45
C GLN A 197 10.46 -7.02 7.15
N LEU A 198 10.96 -6.32 8.17
CA LEU A 198 12.04 -5.34 8.01
C LEU A 198 13.29 -6.01 7.43
N ALA A 199 13.65 -7.21 7.91
CA ALA A 199 14.77 -7.96 7.37
C ALA A 199 14.57 -8.33 5.89
N GLY A 200 13.34 -8.72 5.52
CA GLY A 200 12.95 -8.92 4.12
C GLY A 200 13.13 -7.66 3.28
N MET A 201 12.62 -6.50 3.75
CA MET A 201 12.76 -5.21 3.05
C MET A 201 14.23 -4.78 2.87
N VAL A 202 15.10 -5.10 3.83
CA VAL A 202 16.55 -4.85 3.76
C VAL A 202 17.27 -5.84 2.83
N GLY A 203 16.65 -6.98 2.54
CA GLY A 203 17.29 -8.07 1.79
C GLY A 203 18.41 -8.74 2.59
N ALA A 204 18.19 -9.00 3.89
CA ALA A 204 19.18 -9.61 4.78
C ALA A 204 18.52 -10.49 5.84
N SER A 205 19.31 -11.31 6.54
CA SER A 205 18.78 -12.07 7.67
C SER A 205 18.40 -11.15 8.83
N ARG A 206 17.36 -11.55 9.59
CA ARG A 206 16.92 -10.84 10.81
C ARG A 206 18.08 -10.57 11.78
N GLU A 207 19.00 -11.53 11.92
CA GLU A 207 20.18 -11.39 12.78
C GLU A 207 21.08 -10.23 12.33
N ARG A 208 21.34 -10.10 11.02
CA ARG A 208 22.19 -9.03 10.47
C ARG A 208 21.53 -7.66 10.63
N VAL A 209 20.23 -7.56 10.39
CA VAL A 209 19.45 -6.33 10.59
C VAL A 209 19.44 -5.94 12.08
N ASN A 210 19.20 -6.89 12.99
CA ASN A 210 19.26 -6.63 14.43
C ASN A 210 20.65 -6.18 14.90
N LYS A 211 21.73 -6.72 14.33
CA LYS A 211 23.09 -6.24 14.59
C LYS A 211 23.29 -4.80 14.14
N ALA A 212 22.73 -4.41 12.99
CA ALA A 212 22.79 -3.03 12.52
C ALA A 212 22.02 -2.09 13.47
N ILE A 213 20.80 -2.44 13.86
CA ILE A 213 19.99 -1.68 14.82
C ILE A 213 20.72 -1.54 16.17
N ALA A 214 21.23 -2.63 16.72
CA ALA A 214 22.02 -2.59 17.96
C ALA A 214 23.27 -1.69 17.87
N SER A 215 23.89 -1.63 16.70
CA SER A 215 25.01 -0.71 16.44
C SER A 215 24.54 0.74 16.46
N PHE A 216 23.39 1.07 15.84
CA PHE A 216 22.85 2.42 15.86
C PHE A 216 22.46 2.87 17.27
N ILE A 217 21.88 1.97 18.09
CA ILE A 217 21.58 2.24 19.51
C ILE A 217 22.88 2.54 20.27
N ARG A 218 23.91 1.70 20.14
CA ARG A 218 25.20 1.90 20.80
C ARG A 218 25.87 3.22 20.40
N LEU A 219 25.72 3.67 19.17
CA LEU A 219 26.23 4.94 18.66
C LEU A 219 25.36 6.14 19.09
N GLY A 220 24.23 5.91 19.73
CA GLY A 220 23.28 6.94 20.12
C GLY A 220 22.62 7.63 18.92
N TRP A 221 22.44 6.90 17.82
CA TRP A 221 21.75 7.42 16.63
C TRP A 221 20.24 7.18 16.68
N ILE A 222 19.84 6.07 17.30
CA ILE A 222 18.46 5.72 17.57
C ILE A 222 18.31 5.21 19.00
N ASP A 223 17.08 5.27 19.51
CA ASP A 223 16.63 4.50 20.66
C ASP A 223 15.49 3.57 20.23
N GLN A 224 15.36 2.44 20.94
CA GLN A 224 14.31 1.45 20.66
C GLN A 224 13.74 0.91 21.96
N HIS A 225 12.42 1.03 22.09
CA HIS A 225 11.66 0.38 23.15
C HIS A 225 10.52 -0.43 22.52
N GLU A 226 10.63 -1.76 22.54
CA GLU A 226 9.72 -2.69 21.85
C GLU A 226 9.62 -2.38 20.34
N ARG A 227 8.47 -1.90 19.88
CA ARG A 227 8.21 -1.50 18.48
C ARG A 227 8.34 0.01 18.26
N LYS A 228 8.52 0.78 19.33
CA LYS A 228 8.74 2.22 19.23
C LYS A 228 10.23 2.50 18.96
N TYR A 229 10.47 3.29 17.94
CA TYR A 229 11.81 3.79 17.56
C TYR A 229 11.83 5.30 17.73
N THR A 230 12.96 5.82 18.20
CA THR A 230 13.25 7.25 18.27
C THR A 230 14.54 7.52 17.54
N ILE A 231 14.50 8.35 16.50
CA ILE A 231 15.70 8.78 15.77
C ILE A 231 16.33 9.95 16.55
N LEU A 232 17.51 9.74 17.12
CA LEU A 232 18.24 10.74 17.91
C LEU A 232 19.22 11.56 17.07
N LYS A 233 19.75 10.97 15.98
CA LYS A 233 20.72 11.61 15.07
C LYS A 233 20.39 11.25 13.62
N ARG A 234 19.41 11.96 13.07
CA ARG A 234 18.92 11.72 11.68
C ARG A 234 20.05 11.87 10.66
N ASP A 235 20.86 12.95 10.76
CA ASP A 235 21.98 13.19 9.84
C ASP A 235 22.98 12.02 9.78
N SER A 236 23.22 11.35 10.93
CA SER A 236 24.11 10.20 10.98
C SER A 236 23.54 8.98 10.26
N LEU A 237 22.22 8.76 10.37
CA LEU A 237 21.52 7.72 9.60
C LEU A 237 21.51 8.08 8.12
N ASP A 238 21.25 9.33 7.76
CA ASP A 238 21.25 9.81 6.36
C ASP A 238 22.61 9.60 5.68
N ILE A 239 23.71 9.94 6.39
CA ILE A 239 25.07 9.69 5.88
C ILE A 239 25.30 8.19 5.67
N ARG A 240 24.78 7.35 6.56
CA ARG A 240 24.96 5.90 6.49
C ARG A 240 24.10 5.24 5.43
N ALA A 241 23.01 5.87 5.05
CA ALA A 241 22.04 5.44 4.06
C ALA A 241 22.41 5.79 2.59
N ARG A 242 23.56 6.41 2.38
CA ARG A 242 24.08 6.88 1.06
C ARG A 242 25.16 6.00 0.50
#